data_416009c5d0003d1fc0c4ee975862c93e
#
_entry.id   416009c5d0003d1fc0c4ee975862c93e
#
_cell.length_a   1.000
_cell.length_b   1.000
_cell.length_c   1.000
_cell.angle_alpha   90.00
_cell.angle_beta   90.00
_cell.angle_gamma   90.00
#
_symmetry.space_group_name_H-M   'P 1'
#
loop_
_entity.id
_entity.type
_entity.pdbx_description
1 polymer ?
#
loop_
_entity_poly.entity_id
_entity_poly.type
_entity_poly.pdbx_seq_one_letter_code
_entity_poly.pdbx_strand_id
1 'polypeptide(L)'
;MMPVSTRVMNLSQFLTESARRHPEDVGLVWGDATWSWAGIEARSTAFAAALRDRYGMKKGDRLLVQSANCNQMFEAAFACWKLGCVWVPANFRQTPEDVAWLVASSGARGLLAGAEFAEHIAACDVAFTVTIGGEGADDYDTLVAEHAEATVVPAAVDRDDPAWFFFTSGTTGKPKAAVLTHGQMAFVVTNHLCDLMPGTGPDDASIVVAPLSHGAGIHQLAQVAHGVKTILPAGTKFDAAEVWRLIAKWRVTNAFTVPTIVKLLVEHPSVHDHDHSSLRYVIYAGAPMYRADQVQALKVLGPVLVQYFGLGEVTGNITVLPPAHHSADDAAMRIGTCGFARTGMQVQVQDAEGRAVPAGETGEVAVIGPAVFAGYHDNPEANAKAFRDGWFLTGDLGHMDAEGFLYLTDRASDMYISGGSNIYPREIEEKILQHPGISECAVLGMPDPVWGEVGIAVCVARGDAPEGAALLDWLAAKVPRYKMPKTVVFWDAMPKSAYGKITKKLIRAELVARGDAASG
;
A
#
# COMPACT_ATOMS: atom_id res chain seq x y z
N MET A 1 -5.78 25.72 -33.58
CA MET A 1 -5.27 25.55 -32.20
C MET A 1 -3.98 24.76 -32.33
N MET A 2 -2.86 25.26 -31.80
CA MET A 2 -1.62 24.47 -31.75
C MET A 2 -1.84 23.25 -30.89
N PRO A 3 -1.34 22.04 -31.27
CA PRO A 3 -1.49 20.85 -30.45
C PRO A 3 -0.74 21.06 -29.12
N VAL A 4 -1.43 20.80 -28.02
CA VAL A 4 -0.81 20.77 -26.70
C VAL A 4 0.07 19.52 -26.62
N SER A 5 1.30 19.63 -26.14
CA SER A 5 2.16 18.48 -25.92
C SER A 5 1.57 17.55 -24.85
N THR A 6 1.42 16.29 -25.17
CA THR A 6 1.04 15.23 -24.21
C THR A 6 2.25 14.54 -23.61
N ARG A 7 3.46 14.89 -24.10
CA ARG A 7 4.71 14.29 -23.62
C ARG A 7 4.92 14.53 -22.14
N VAL A 8 5.45 13.51 -21.48
CA VAL A 8 5.85 13.53 -20.09
C VAL A 8 7.22 12.85 -19.95
N MET A 9 7.84 13.06 -18.82
CA MET A 9 9.07 12.37 -18.48
C MET A 9 8.82 10.87 -18.33
N ASN A 10 9.65 10.04 -18.97
CA ASN A 10 9.67 8.61 -18.71
C ASN A 10 10.16 8.38 -17.27
N LEU A 11 9.44 7.54 -16.49
CA LEU A 11 9.76 7.31 -15.06
C LEU A 11 11.18 6.79 -14.83
N SER A 12 11.79 6.11 -15.82
CA SER A 12 13.19 5.69 -15.71
C SER A 12 14.17 6.85 -15.56
N GLN A 13 13.78 8.07 -15.95
CA GLN A 13 14.64 9.25 -15.81
C GLN A 13 14.93 9.60 -14.34
N PHE A 14 14.09 9.22 -13.40
CA PHE A 14 14.40 9.40 -11.98
C PHE A 14 15.69 8.69 -11.60
N LEU A 15 15.86 7.43 -12.03
CA LEU A 15 17.10 6.68 -11.81
C LEU A 15 18.27 7.26 -12.59
N THR A 16 18.08 7.55 -13.88
CA THR A 16 19.12 8.14 -14.72
C THR A 16 19.66 9.47 -14.16
N GLU A 17 18.78 10.33 -13.65
CA GLU A 17 19.17 11.61 -13.05
C GLU A 17 19.92 11.42 -11.71
N SER A 18 19.53 10.45 -10.89
CA SER A 18 20.24 10.15 -9.64
C SER A 18 21.61 9.51 -9.93
N ALA A 19 21.69 8.61 -10.89
CA ALA A 19 22.96 8.04 -11.34
C ALA A 19 23.92 9.11 -11.92
N ARG A 20 23.37 10.11 -12.62
CA ARG A 20 24.18 11.22 -13.15
C ARG A 20 24.70 12.15 -12.07
N ARG A 21 23.87 12.45 -11.06
CA ARG A 21 24.22 13.43 -9.99
C ARG A 21 25.07 12.80 -8.89
N HIS A 22 24.86 11.51 -8.59
CA HIS A 22 25.43 10.81 -7.45
C HIS A 22 25.97 9.41 -7.87
N PRO A 23 26.82 9.30 -8.93
CA PRO A 23 27.16 8.02 -9.56
C PRO A 23 27.74 6.99 -8.58
N GLU A 24 28.62 7.45 -7.68
CA GLU A 24 29.34 6.57 -6.75
C GLU A 24 28.64 6.37 -5.40
N ASP A 25 27.59 7.16 -5.12
CA ASP A 25 26.86 7.04 -3.87
C ASP A 25 26.05 5.73 -3.84
N VAL A 26 25.95 5.13 -2.67
CA VAL A 26 25.14 3.92 -2.48
C VAL A 26 23.67 4.26 -2.67
N GLY A 27 23.08 3.69 -3.72
CA GLY A 27 21.64 3.85 -4.03
C GLY A 27 20.77 2.75 -3.46
N LEU A 28 21.31 1.53 -3.37
CA LEU A 28 20.56 0.37 -2.90
C LEU A 28 21.42 -0.50 -1.98
N VAL A 29 20.81 -0.99 -0.93
CA VAL A 29 21.36 -1.99 0.00
C VAL A 29 20.40 -3.16 0.07
N TRP A 30 20.90 -4.40 -0.05
CA TRP A 30 20.14 -5.62 0.20
C TRP A 30 21.01 -6.62 0.97
N GLY A 31 20.66 -6.86 2.23
CA GLY A 31 21.53 -7.60 3.13
C GLY A 31 22.89 -6.90 3.31
N ASP A 32 23.97 -7.59 2.94
CA ASP A 32 25.33 -7.05 2.98
C ASP A 32 25.80 -6.49 1.61
N ALA A 33 25.03 -6.69 0.56
CA ALA A 33 25.34 -6.19 -0.78
C ALA A 33 24.90 -4.73 -0.93
N THR A 34 25.70 -3.98 -1.69
CA THR A 34 25.41 -2.57 -2.01
C THR A 34 25.63 -2.29 -3.48
N TRP A 35 24.81 -1.41 -4.04
CA TRP A 35 24.95 -0.93 -5.41
C TRP A 35 24.99 0.60 -5.41
N SER A 36 25.92 1.16 -6.17
CA SER A 36 25.91 2.60 -6.44
C SER A 36 24.80 2.96 -7.41
N TRP A 37 24.41 4.25 -7.47
CA TRP A 37 23.41 4.72 -8.43
C TRP A 37 23.82 4.41 -9.86
N ALA A 38 25.11 4.58 -10.23
CA ALA A 38 25.62 4.21 -11.54
C ALA A 38 25.50 2.69 -11.80
N GLY A 39 25.76 1.86 -10.79
CA GLY A 39 25.62 0.41 -10.87
C GLY A 39 24.17 -0.02 -11.12
N ILE A 40 23.21 0.56 -10.40
CA ILE A 40 21.78 0.28 -10.59
C ILE A 40 21.31 0.70 -11.99
N GLU A 41 21.73 1.89 -12.45
CA GLU A 41 21.40 2.39 -13.78
C GLU A 41 21.96 1.49 -14.88
N ALA A 42 23.23 1.05 -14.76
CA ALA A 42 23.86 0.15 -15.71
C ALA A 42 23.14 -1.21 -15.77
N ARG A 43 22.84 -1.83 -14.62
CA ARG A 43 22.14 -3.11 -14.53
C ARG A 43 20.71 -3.02 -15.09
N SER A 44 19.97 -1.94 -14.75
CA SER A 44 18.63 -1.70 -15.30
C SER A 44 18.67 -1.51 -16.82
N THR A 45 19.70 -0.84 -17.35
CA THR A 45 19.89 -0.65 -18.80
C THR A 45 20.23 -1.96 -19.50
N ALA A 46 21.13 -2.76 -18.92
CA ALA A 46 21.49 -4.08 -19.44
C ALA A 46 20.28 -5.02 -19.49
N PHE A 47 19.48 -5.06 -18.42
CA PHE A 47 18.27 -5.87 -18.42
C PHE A 47 17.21 -5.35 -19.42
N ALA A 48 17.05 -4.04 -19.57
CA ALA A 48 16.20 -3.49 -20.62
C ALA A 48 16.67 -3.91 -22.02
N ALA A 49 17.98 -3.89 -22.28
CA ALA A 49 18.53 -4.39 -23.55
C ALA A 49 18.22 -5.88 -23.75
N ALA A 50 18.41 -6.73 -22.73
CA ALA A 50 18.05 -8.14 -22.79
C ALA A 50 16.56 -8.34 -23.13
N LEU A 51 15.66 -7.62 -22.46
CA LEU A 51 14.22 -7.66 -22.74
C LEU A 51 13.90 -7.27 -24.18
N ARG A 52 14.58 -6.26 -24.73
CA ARG A 52 14.41 -5.80 -26.11
C ARG A 52 15.00 -6.80 -27.12
N ASP A 53 16.25 -7.18 -26.97
CA ASP A 53 17.04 -7.84 -28.01
C ASP A 53 16.80 -9.36 -28.04
N ARG A 54 16.64 -9.99 -26.86
CA ARG A 54 16.41 -11.43 -26.75
C ARG A 54 14.93 -11.79 -26.81
N TYR A 55 14.05 -11.02 -26.13
CA TYR A 55 12.64 -11.35 -26.03
C TYR A 55 11.72 -10.45 -26.87
N GLY A 56 12.28 -9.45 -27.55
CA GLY A 56 11.53 -8.56 -28.45
C GLY A 56 10.46 -7.73 -27.76
N MET A 57 10.68 -7.37 -26.48
CA MET A 57 9.76 -6.48 -25.77
C MET A 57 9.80 -5.06 -26.31
N LYS A 58 8.66 -4.45 -26.39
CA LYS A 58 8.44 -3.10 -26.94
C LYS A 58 7.45 -2.32 -26.11
N LYS A 59 7.38 -1.01 -26.35
CA LYS A 59 6.44 -0.10 -25.68
C LYS A 59 5.02 -0.69 -25.62
N GLY A 60 4.43 -0.67 -24.42
CA GLY A 60 3.10 -1.20 -24.14
C GLY A 60 3.05 -2.68 -23.79
N ASP A 61 4.15 -3.46 -23.99
CA ASP A 61 4.22 -4.84 -23.50
C ASP A 61 4.27 -4.85 -21.95
N ARG A 62 3.76 -5.92 -21.34
CA ARG A 62 3.68 -6.10 -19.89
C ARG A 62 4.65 -7.19 -19.45
N LEU A 63 5.44 -6.90 -18.41
CA LEU A 63 6.27 -7.86 -17.70
C LEU A 63 5.68 -8.08 -16.30
N LEU A 64 5.23 -9.29 -16.02
CA LEU A 64 4.83 -9.66 -14.66
C LEU A 64 6.08 -10.00 -13.85
N VAL A 65 6.12 -9.54 -12.60
CA VAL A 65 7.23 -9.77 -11.67
C VAL A 65 6.72 -10.45 -10.40
N GLN A 66 7.17 -11.70 -10.17
CA GLN A 66 6.85 -12.51 -8.97
C GLN A 66 8.12 -12.72 -8.16
N SER A 67 8.36 -11.85 -7.18
CA SER A 67 9.56 -11.91 -6.36
C SER A 67 9.34 -11.31 -4.98
N ALA A 68 10.11 -11.77 -4.00
CA ALA A 68 10.34 -11.02 -2.78
C ALA A 68 11.13 -9.73 -3.08
N ASN A 69 11.20 -8.81 -2.11
CA ASN A 69 12.00 -7.60 -2.28
C ASN A 69 13.49 -7.96 -2.50
N CYS A 70 14.03 -7.59 -3.63
CA CYS A 70 15.43 -7.76 -4.00
C CYS A 70 15.86 -6.67 -4.98
N ASN A 71 17.16 -6.58 -5.26
CA ASN A 71 17.67 -5.60 -6.22
C ASN A 71 17.13 -5.85 -7.64
N GLN A 72 16.99 -7.10 -8.06
CA GLN A 72 16.49 -7.44 -9.41
C GLN A 72 15.04 -6.97 -9.61
N MET A 73 14.17 -7.13 -8.61
CA MET A 73 12.81 -6.60 -8.66
C MET A 73 12.81 -5.06 -8.76
N PHE A 74 13.68 -4.40 -8.01
CA PHE A 74 13.83 -2.95 -8.03
C PHE A 74 14.33 -2.45 -9.38
N GLU A 75 15.39 -3.07 -9.93
CA GLU A 75 16.00 -2.76 -11.22
C GLU A 75 15.04 -3.01 -12.39
N ALA A 76 14.24 -4.09 -12.33
CA ALA A 76 13.30 -4.49 -13.39
C ALA A 76 12.20 -3.45 -13.66
N ALA A 77 11.76 -2.69 -12.65
CA ALA A 77 10.80 -1.61 -12.84
C ALA A 77 11.37 -0.54 -13.79
N PHE A 78 12.60 -0.10 -13.55
CA PHE A 78 13.26 0.90 -14.38
C PHE A 78 13.59 0.37 -15.78
N ALA A 79 13.97 -0.91 -15.88
CA ALA A 79 14.18 -1.58 -17.17
C ALA A 79 12.89 -1.60 -18.02
N CYS A 80 11.74 -1.94 -17.43
CA CYS A 80 10.44 -1.86 -18.09
C CYS A 80 10.15 -0.44 -18.57
N TRP A 81 10.30 0.56 -17.72
CA TRP A 81 9.99 1.94 -18.08
C TRP A 81 10.94 2.49 -19.15
N LYS A 82 12.24 2.11 -19.16
CA LYS A 82 13.16 2.49 -20.24
C LYS A 82 12.63 2.07 -21.61
N LEU A 83 11.99 0.91 -21.71
CA LEU A 83 11.38 0.43 -22.95
C LEU A 83 9.96 0.98 -23.20
N GLY A 84 9.38 1.71 -22.25
CA GLY A 84 7.97 2.08 -22.27
C GLY A 84 7.04 0.88 -22.04
N CYS A 85 7.56 -0.20 -21.46
CA CYS A 85 6.80 -1.37 -21.05
C CYS A 85 6.10 -1.11 -19.71
N VAL A 86 5.06 -1.89 -19.43
CA VAL A 86 4.29 -1.82 -18.19
C VAL A 86 4.86 -2.83 -17.19
N TRP A 87 5.22 -2.34 -16.01
CA TRP A 87 5.61 -3.16 -14.89
C TRP A 87 4.38 -3.69 -14.17
N VAL A 88 4.31 -5.01 -13.95
CA VAL A 88 3.16 -5.69 -13.34
C VAL A 88 3.65 -6.52 -12.15
N PRO A 89 3.89 -5.92 -10.97
CA PRO A 89 4.38 -6.67 -9.83
C PRO A 89 3.28 -7.44 -9.14
N ALA A 90 3.50 -8.72 -8.89
CA ALA A 90 2.69 -9.57 -8.05
C ALA A 90 3.19 -9.54 -6.60
N ASN A 91 2.31 -9.76 -5.64
CA ASN A 91 2.74 -9.97 -4.26
C ASN A 91 3.32 -11.39 -4.12
N PHE A 92 4.53 -11.51 -3.59
CA PHE A 92 5.21 -12.79 -3.43
C PHE A 92 4.47 -13.82 -2.57
N ARG A 93 3.42 -13.41 -1.84
CA ARG A 93 2.57 -14.29 -1.01
C ARG A 93 1.31 -14.80 -1.73
N GLN A 94 1.11 -14.41 -3.00
CA GLN A 94 -0.02 -14.90 -3.79
C GLN A 94 0.19 -16.37 -4.15
N THR A 95 -0.92 -17.08 -4.40
CA THR A 95 -0.87 -18.48 -4.86
C THR A 95 -0.47 -18.57 -6.34
N PRO A 96 -0.03 -19.75 -6.83
CA PRO A 96 0.23 -19.94 -8.25
C PRO A 96 -0.97 -19.60 -9.14
N GLU A 97 -2.20 -19.94 -8.71
CA GLU A 97 -3.44 -19.63 -9.44
C GLU A 97 -3.71 -18.12 -9.47
N ASP A 98 -3.44 -17.40 -8.37
CA ASP A 98 -3.56 -15.94 -8.36
C ASP A 98 -2.60 -15.30 -9.36
N VAL A 99 -1.34 -15.75 -9.40
CA VAL A 99 -0.33 -15.19 -10.31
C VAL A 99 -0.67 -15.53 -11.77
N ALA A 100 -1.12 -16.75 -12.06
CA ALA A 100 -1.62 -17.12 -13.38
C ALA A 100 -2.81 -16.23 -13.82
N TRP A 101 -3.71 -15.91 -12.88
CA TRP A 101 -4.77 -14.93 -13.14
C TRP A 101 -4.23 -13.54 -13.46
N LEU A 102 -3.23 -13.06 -12.72
CA LEU A 102 -2.60 -11.76 -13.01
C LEU A 102 -1.96 -11.74 -14.40
N VAL A 103 -1.27 -12.82 -14.80
CA VAL A 103 -0.71 -12.98 -16.16
C VAL A 103 -1.81 -12.86 -17.22
N ALA A 104 -2.87 -13.66 -17.09
CA ALA A 104 -3.96 -13.68 -18.06
C ALA A 104 -4.70 -12.33 -18.12
N SER A 105 -5.04 -11.74 -16.97
CA SER A 105 -5.83 -10.50 -16.89
C SER A 105 -5.04 -9.25 -17.28
N SER A 106 -3.72 -9.24 -17.09
CA SER A 106 -2.87 -8.15 -17.58
C SER A 106 -2.45 -8.33 -19.03
N GLY A 107 -2.55 -9.54 -19.58
CA GLY A 107 -1.95 -9.92 -20.84
C GLY A 107 -0.43 -9.79 -20.80
N ALA A 108 0.21 -10.18 -19.70
CA ALA A 108 1.65 -10.15 -19.55
C ALA A 108 2.31 -11.05 -20.58
N ARG A 109 3.29 -10.50 -21.31
CA ARG A 109 4.03 -11.23 -22.35
C ARG A 109 5.16 -12.06 -21.75
N GLY A 110 5.75 -11.59 -20.65
CA GLY A 110 6.85 -12.26 -19.97
C GLY A 110 6.64 -12.30 -18.47
N LEU A 111 7.35 -13.22 -17.83
CA LEU A 111 7.41 -13.38 -16.38
C LEU A 111 8.87 -13.25 -15.92
N LEU A 112 9.12 -12.40 -14.93
CA LEU A 112 10.33 -12.39 -14.12
C LEU A 112 9.98 -12.97 -12.76
N ALA A 113 10.60 -14.10 -12.37
CA ALA A 113 10.27 -14.74 -11.11
C ALA A 113 11.50 -15.25 -10.36
N GLY A 114 11.47 -15.18 -9.02
CA GLY A 114 12.45 -15.87 -8.19
C GLY A 114 12.42 -17.38 -8.48
N ALA A 115 13.57 -18.02 -8.53
CA ALA A 115 13.69 -19.46 -8.79
C ALA A 115 12.93 -20.31 -7.76
N GLU A 116 12.73 -19.79 -6.54
CA GLU A 116 11.94 -20.42 -5.48
C GLU A 116 10.45 -20.52 -5.79
N PHE A 117 9.95 -19.75 -6.79
CA PHE A 117 8.55 -19.74 -7.22
C PHE A 117 8.27 -20.70 -8.39
N ALA A 118 8.90 -21.89 -8.43
CA ALA A 118 8.79 -22.84 -9.52
C ALA A 118 7.34 -23.24 -9.87
N GLU A 119 6.47 -23.40 -8.87
CA GLU A 119 5.05 -23.72 -9.08
C GLU A 119 4.29 -22.55 -9.74
N HIS A 120 4.64 -21.30 -9.40
CA HIS A 120 4.05 -20.12 -10.02
C HIS A 120 4.49 -20.00 -11.48
N ILE A 121 5.78 -20.28 -11.76
CA ILE A 121 6.31 -20.30 -13.12
C ILE A 121 5.57 -21.34 -13.97
N ALA A 122 5.39 -22.55 -13.43
CA ALA A 122 4.72 -23.64 -14.13
C ALA A 122 3.20 -23.37 -14.39
N ALA A 123 2.58 -22.54 -13.54
CA ALA A 123 1.16 -22.19 -13.68
C ALA A 123 0.92 -21.06 -14.71
N CYS A 124 1.95 -20.33 -15.12
CA CYS A 124 1.82 -19.15 -15.98
C CYS A 124 2.02 -19.49 -17.47
N ASP A 125 1.11 -19.06 -18.33
CA ASP A 125 1.22 -19.13 -19.78
C ASP A 125 1.77 -17.79 -20.32
N VAL A 126 3.08 -17.75 -20.55
CA VAL A 126 3.80 -16.55 -21.03
C VAL A 126 4.75 -16.91 -22.16
N ALA A 127 5.10 -15.94 -23.01
CA ALA A 127 6.02 -16.18 -24.13
C ALA A 127 7.47 -16.47 -23.68
N PHE A 128 7.87 -15.98 -22.51
CA PHE A 128 9.20 -16.23 -21.94
C PHE A 128 9.17 -16.04 -20.41
N THR A 129 10.12 -16.69 -19.75
CA THR A 129 10.36 -16.51 -18.31
C THR A 129 11.83 -16.18 -18.08
N VAL A 130 12.09 -15.20 -17.22
CA VAL A 130 13.41 -14.90 -16.65
C VAL A 130 13.40 -15.28 -15.19
N THR A 131 14.44 -15.96 -14.72
CA THR A 131 14.56 -16.35 -13.31
C THR A 131 15.46 -15.39 -12.54
N ILE A 132 15.21 -15.21 -11.26
CA ILE A 132 16.09 -14.53 -10.32
C ILE A 132 16.70 -15.61 -9.43
N GLY A 133 18.04 -15.70 -9.41
CA GLY A 133 18.77 -16.71 -8.64
C GLY A 133 18.61 -18.12 -9.18
N GLY A 134 18.29 -18.25 -10.46
CA GLY A 134 18.29 -19.51 -11.20
C GLY A 134 19.65 -19.82 -11.80
N GLU A 135 19.65 -20.80 -12.72
CA GLU A 135 20.82 -21.17 -13.50
C GLU A 135 20.52 -21.06 -15.01
N GLY A 136 21.53 -20.73 -15.79
CA GLY A 136 21.43 -20.74 -17.25
C GLY A 136 21.25 -19.37 -17.90
N ALA A 137 20.95 -19.43 -19.21
CA ALA A 137 20.97 -18.24 -20.08
C ALA A 137 19.77 -17.29 -19.86
N ASP A 138 18.71 -17.73 -19.20
CA ASP A 138 17.51 -16.94 -18.89
C ASP A 138 17.47 -16.51 -17.40
N ASP A 139 18.62 -16.58 -16.71
CA ASP A 139 18.77 -15.98 -15.39
C ASP A 139 19.03 -14.47 -15.48
N TYR A 140 18.46 -13.69 -14.57
CA TYR A 140 18.54 -12.23 -14.57
C TYR A 140 19.99 -11.71 -14.58
N ASP A 141 20.84 -12.23 -13.68
CA ASP A 141 22.21 -11.73 -13.55
C ASP A 141 23.08 -12.18 -14.72
N THR A 142 22.82 -13.35 -15.33
CA THR A 142 23.43 -13.79 -16.59
C THR A 142 23.05 -12.82 -17.72
N LEU A 143 21.77 -12.49 -17.87
CA LEU A 143 21.31 -11.55 -18.90
C LEU A 143 21.91 -10.15 -18.73
N VAL A 144 22.01 -9.67 -17.48
CA VAL A 144 22.64 -8.38 -17.16
C VAL A 144 24.12 -8.40 -17.55
N ALA A 145 24.85 -9.50 -17.27
CA ALA A 145 26.27 -9.62 -17.63
C ALA A 145 26.48 -9.69 -19.15
N GLU A 146 25.63 -10.44 -19.86
CA GLU A 146 25.69 -10.55 -21.33
C GLU A 146 25.45 -9.21 -22.06
N HIS A 147 24.67 -8.30 -21.43
CA HIS A 147 24.29 -7.01 -22.02
C HIS A 147 24.94 -5.80 -21.31
N ALA A 148 26.03 -6.03 -20.55
CA ALA A 148 26.65 -4.99 -19.72
C ALA A 148 27.07 -3.72 -20.49
N GLU A 149 27.48 -3.88 -21.75
CA GLU A 149 27.91 -2.76 -22.62
C GLU A 149 26.77 -2.22 -23.50
N ALA A 150 25.56 -2.75 -23.34
CA ALA A 150 24.44 -2.35 -24.18
C ALA A 150 23.92 -0.95 -23.80
N THR A 151 23.37 -0.26 -24.78
CA THR A 151 22.72 1.04 -24.60
C THR A 151 21.24 0.95 -24.94
N VAL A 152 20.45 1.67 -24.18
CA VAL A 152 19.00 1.80 -24.40
C VAL A 152 18.64 3.27 -24.37
N VAL A 153 18.06 3.76 -25.47
CA VAL A 153 17.43 5.08 -25.49
C VAL A 153 16.05 4.93 -24.87
N PRO A 154 15.76 5.65 -23.78
CA PRO A 154 14.44 5.57 -23.14
C PRO A 154 13.31 5.90 -24.11
N ALA A 155 12.28 5.06 -24.12
CA ALA A 155 11.12 5.25 -24.98
C ALA A 155 10.45 6.58 -24.71
N ALA A 156 10.05 7.23 -25.79
CA ALA A 156 9.20 8.41 -25.68
C ALA A 156 7.80 8.00 -25.22
N VAL A 157 7.32 8.63 -24.14
CA VAL A 157 6.03 8.34 -23.52
C VAL A 157 5.15 9.58 -23.47
N ASP A 158 3.84 9.36 -23.53
CA ASP A 158 2.84 10.36 -23.31
C ASP A 158 2.29 10.25 -21.87
N ARG A 159 1.58 11.30 -21.42
CA ARG A 159 1.07 11.39 -20.04
C ARG A 159 0.26 10.17 -19.63
N ASP A 160 -0.57 9.68 -20.54
CA ASP A 160 -1.55 8.61 -20.27
C ASP A 160 -1.01 7.22 -20.67
N ASP A 161 0.28 7.13 -21.09
CA ASP A 161 0.90 5.83 -21.34
C ASP A 161 1.01 5.04 -20.03
N PRO A 162 0.55 3.78 -20.00
CA PRO A 162 0.64 2.92 -18.83
C PRO A 162 2.10 2.66 -18.42
N ALA A 163 2.38 2.77 -17.12
CA ALA A 163 3.69 2.48 -16.54
C ALA A 163 3.65 1.30 -15.55
N TRP A 164 2.54 1.15 -14.85
CA TRP A 164 2.38 0.15 -13.81
C TRP A 164 0.92 -0.33 -13.77
N PHE A 165 0.70 -1.65 -13.79
CA PHE A 165 -0.60 -2.21 -13.44
C PHE A 165 -0.60 -2.59 -11.97
N PHE A 166 -1.31 -1.80 -11.18
CA PHE A 166 -1.44 -2.00 -9.75
C PHE A 166 -2.70 -2.82 -9.45
N PHE A 167 -2.52 -4.07 -9.04
CA PHE A 167 -3.65 -4.94 -8.75
C PHE A 167 -4.24 -4.64 -7.37
N THR A 168 -5.54 -4.33 -7.35
CA THR A 168 -6.31 -4.06 -6.13
C THR A 168 -7.32 -5.18 -5.90
N SER A 169 -7.54 -5.53 -4.62
CA SER A 169 -8.57 -6.49 -4.23
C SER A 169 -9.95 -5.82 -4.36
N GLY A 170 -10.63 -6.10 -5.47
CA GLY A 170 -12.00 -5.61 -5.65
C GLY A 170 -13.00 -6.28 -4.69
N THR A 171 -14.10 -5.59 -4.39
CA THR A 171 -15.24 -6.12 -3.61
C THR A 171 -15.90 -7.35 -4.26
N THR A 172 -15.67 -7.57 -5.56
CA THR A 172 -16.30 -8.62 -6.38
C THR A 172 -15.52 -9.94 -6.45
N GLY A 173 -14.37 -10.07 -5.77
CA GLY A 173 -13.67 -11.37 -5.64
C GLY A 173 -12.31 -11.44 -6.31
N LYS A 174 -12.17 -11.18 -7.61
CA LYS A 174 -10.87 -11.23 -8.31
C LYS A 174 -10.20 -9.86 -8.36
N PRO A 175 -8.85 -9.77 -8.24
CA PRO A 175 -8.13 -8.50 -8.34
C PRO A 175 -8.36 -7.81 -9.69
N LYS A 176 -8.42 -6.47 -9.66
CA LYS A 176 -8.51 -5.62 -10.86
C LYS A 176 -7.21 -4.84 -11.04
N ALA A 177 -6.74 -4.72 -12.28
CA ALA A 177 -5.55 -3.94 -12.61
C ALA A 177 -5.90 -2.45 -12.74
N ALA A 178 -5.56 -1.65 -11.74
CA ALA A 178 -5.58 -0.21 -11.84
C ALA A 178 -4.40 0.26 -12.72
N VAL A 179 -4.69 1.02 -13.77
CA VAL A 179 -3.68 1.52 -14.72
C VAL A 179 -3.07 2.80 -14.16
N LEU A 180 -1.82 2.71 -13.69
CA LEU A 180 -1.02 3.86 -13.29
C LEU A 180 -0.16 4.32 -14.46
N THR A 181 -0.25 5.61 -14.81
CA THR A 181 0.42 6.16 -15.99
C THR A 181 1.72 6.89 -15.65
N HIS A 182 2.56 7.12 -16.65
CA HIS A 182 3.79 7.90 -16.47
C HIS A 182 3.49 9.31 -15.92
N GLY A 183 2.47 9.99 -16.42
CA GLY A 183 2.11 11.34 -15.97
C GLY A 183 1.57 11.37 -14.55
N GLN A 184 0.71 10.40 -14.20
CA GLN A 184 0.20 10.24 -12.84
C GLN A 184 1.36 10.02 -11.86
N MET A 185 2.22 9.03 -12.13
CA MET A 185 3.32 8.67 -11.23
C MET A 185 4.37 9.78 -11.09
N ALA A 186 4.62 10.56 -12.14
CA ALA A 186 5.49 11.74 -12.04
C ALA A 186 4.93 12.80 -11.07
N PHE A 187 3.61 13.04 -11.11
CA PHE A 187 2.94 13.89 -10.12
C PHE A 187 3.04 13.30 -8.71
N VAL A 188 2.78 12.00 -8.57
CA VAL A 188 2.80 11.30 -7.27
C VAL A 188 4.16 11.42 -6.60
N VAL A 189 5.25 11.23 -7.33
CA VAL A 189 6.62 11.42 -6.81
C VAL A 189 6.81 12.83 -6.26
N THR A 190 6.44 13.84 -7.03
CA THR A 190 6.55 15.24 -6.59
C THR A 190 5.70 15.50 -5.34
N ASN A 191 4.48 15.01 -5.34
CA ASN A 191 3.56 15.18 -4.23
C ASN A 191 4.03 14.44 -2.96
N HIS A 192 4.65 13.25 -3.07
CA HIS A 192 5.25 12.54 -1.93
C HIS A 192 6.36 13.37 -1.28
N LEU A 193 7.24 13.95 -2.09
CA LEU A 193 8.33 14.79 -1.59
C LEU A 193 7.82 16.08 -0.94
N CYS A 194 6.73 16.64 -1.46
CA CYS A 194 6.13 17.85 -0.92
C CYS A 194 5.41 17.60 0.41
N ASP A 195 4.53 16.61 0.45
CA ASP A 195 3.53 16.47 1.53
C ASP A 195 3.93 15.46 2.60
N LEU A 196 4.62 14.36 2.24
CA LEU A 196 4.91 13.30 3.20
C LEU A 196 6.29 13.44 3.85
N MET A 197 7.27 13.95 3.10
CA MET A 197 8.66 13.97 3.55
C MET A 197 9.42 15.20 3.01
N PRO A 198 8.93 16.40 3.31
CA PRO A 198 9.58 17.63 2.84
C PRO A 198 11.03 17.73 3.32
N GLY A 199 11.91 18.24 2.46
CA GLY A 199 13.34 18.38 2.76
C GLY A 199 14.14 17.08 2.69
N THR A 200 13.58 16.01 2.12
CA THR A 200 14.31 14.77 1.85
C THR A 200 15.31 14.97 0.70
N GLY A 201 16.54 14.47 0.86
CA GLY A 201 17.64 14.65 -0.10
C GLY A 201 18.65 13.50 -0.10
N PRO A 202 19.76 13.62 -0.85
CA PRO A 202 20.70 12.51 -1.11
C PRO A 202 21.43 11.99 0.15
N ASP A 203 21.51 12.79 1.21
CA ASP A 203 22.10 12.37 2.49
C ASP A 203 21.16 11.48 3.32
N ASP A 204 19.91 11.33 2.89
CA ASP A 204 18.90 10.54 3.57
C ASP A 204 18.98 9.04 3.21
N ALA A 205 18.30 8.24 4.00
CA ALA A 205 18.11 6.81 3.75
C ALA A 205 16.68 6.39 4.08
N SER A 206 16.14 5.50 3.27
CA SER A 206 14.78 4.94 3.44
C SER A 206 14.85 3.43 3.59
N ILE A 207 14.15 2.86 4.58
CA ILE A 207 14.04 1.42 4.75
C ILE A 207 12.70 0.89 4.23
N VAL A 208 12.75 -0.23 3.53
CA VAL A 208 11.58 -0.89 2.93
C VAL A 208 11.16 -2.07 3.79
N VAL A 209 10.11 -1.91 4.57
CA VAL A 209 9.57 -2.96 5.45
C VAL A 209 8.26 -3.56 4.93
N ALA A 210 7.85 -3.18 3.73
CA ALA A 210 6.65 -3.66 3.04
C ALA A 210 6.98 -4.08 1.60
N PRO A 211 6.11 -4.88 0.92
CA PRO A 211 6.40 -5.32 -0.44
C PRO A 211 6.52 -4.16 -1.45
N LEU A 212 7.59 -4.18 -2.25
CA LEU A 212 7.81 -3.24 -3.37
C LEU A 212 6.71 -3.32 -4.43
N SER A 213 6.01 -4.45 -4.52
CA SER A 213 4.83 -4.62 -5.40
C SER A 213 3.64 -3.72 -5.05
N HIS A 214 3.72 -2.97 -3.95
CA HIS A 214 2.64 -2.13 -3.42
C HIS A 214 3.09 -0.71 -3.08
N GLY A 215 2.44 -0.09 -2.10
CA GLY A 215 2.69 1.28 -1.67
C GLY A 215 4.17 1.59 -1.39
N ALA A 216 4.94 0.61 -0.91
CA ALA A 216 6.38 0.78 -0.70
C ALA A 216 7.13 1.04 -2.02
N GLY A 217 6.76 0.38 -3.13
CA GLY A 217 7.36 0.64 -4.44
C GLY A 217 7.05 2.05 -4.96
N ILE A 218 5.83 2.54 -4.73
CA ILE A 218 5.46 3.92 -5.06
C ILE A 218 6.30 4.91 -4.24
N HIS A 219 6.44 4.64 -2.93
CA HIS A 219 7.25 5.47 -2.04
C HIS A 219 8.73 5.49 -2.45
N GLN A 220 9.28 4.35 -2.92
CA GLN A 220 10.67 4.27 -3.36
C GLN A 220 10.96 5.08 -4.62
N LEU A 221 10.00 5.29 -5.52
CA LEU A 221 10.20 6.19 -6.66
C LEU A 221 10.56 7.62 -6.22
N ALA A 222 9.93 8.12 -5.17
CA ALA A 222 10.26 9.42 -4.60
C ALA A 222 11.68 9.44 -4.01
N GLN A 223 12.13 8.34 -3.40
CA GLN A 223 13.48 8.20 -2.90
C GLN A 223 14.50 8.26 -4.05
N VAL A 224 14.27 7.45 -5.09
CA VAL A 224 15.13 7.41 -6.28
C VAL A 224 15.23 8.79 -6.93
N ALA A 225 14.13 9.53 -7.04
CA ALA A 225 14.11 10.85 -7.68
C ALA A 225 15.05 11.88 -7.00
N HIS A 226 15.31 11.70 -5.70
CA HIS A 226 16.19 12.58 -4.91
C HIS A 226 17.52 11.95 -4.50
N GLY A 227 17.89 10.78 -5.06
CA GLY A 227 19.15 10.10 -4.77
C GLY A 227 19.22 9.53 -3.34
N VAL A 228 18.07 9.29 -2.73
CA VAL A 228 17.97 8.76 -1.37
C VAL A 228 18.24 7.26 -1.35
N LYS A 229 19.16 6.83 -0.53
CA LYS A 229 19.54 5.42 -0.35
C LYS A 229 18.33 4.57 0.06
N THR A 230 18.10 3.48 -0.67
CA THR A 230 17.08 2.48 -0.36
C THR A 230 17.69 1.27 0.34
N ILE A 231 17.11 0.87 1.48
CA ILE A 231 17.59 -0.27 2.27
C ILE A 231 16.52 -1.36 2.28
N LEU A 232 16.84 -2.51 1.72
CA LEU A 232 16.02 -3.71 1.73
C LEU A 232 16.56 -4.66 2.81
N PRO A 233 15.79 -4.96 3.88
CA PRO A 233 16.14 -6.04 4.79
C PRO A 233 16.26 -7.37 4.05
N ALA A 234 17.22 -8.20 4.44
CA ALA A 234 17.37 -9.53 3.87
C ALA A 234 16.23 -10.45 4.34
N GLY A 235 15.84 -11.39 3.44
CA GLY A 235 14.82 -12.39 3.74
C GLY A 235 13.40 -11.95 3.48
N THR A 236 12.46 -12.89 3.65
CA THR A 236 11.03 -12.71 3.34
C THR A 236 10.16 -12.48 4.57
N LYS A 237 10.71 -12.70 5.77
CA LYS A 237 10.00 -12.53 7.04
C LYS A 237 10.37 -11.18 7.67
N PHE A 238 9.37 -10.50 8.20
CA PHE A 238 9.59 -9.30 8.98
C PHE A 238 10.32 -9.64 10.30
N ASP A 239 11.41 -8.93 10.55
CA ASP A 239 12.20 -9.02 11.78
C ASP A 239 12.44 -7.61 12.33
N ALA A 240 11.80 -7.29 13.46
CA ALA A 240 11.89 -5.97 14.07
C ALA A 240 13.30 -5.65 14.60
N ALA A 241 14.03 -6.64 15.11
CA ALA A 241 15.39 -6.43 15.58
C ALA A 241 16.33 -6.06 14.44
N GLU A 242 16.22 -6.77 13.30
CA GLU A 242 16.99 -6.45 12.10
C GLU A 242 16.63 -5.07 11.54
N VAL A 243 15.36 -4.70 11.54
CA VAL A 243 14.93 -3.36 11.09
C VAL A 243 15.58 -2.28 11.97
N TRP A 244 15.56 -2.42 13.30
CA TRP A 244 16.18 -1.44 14.19
C TRP A 244 17.70 -1.38 14.03
N ARG A 245 18.35 -2.51 13.84
CA ARG A 245 19.79 -2.58 13.53
C ARG A 245 20.13 -1.83 12.24
N LEU A 246 19.33 -2.01 11.19
CA LEU A 246 19.51 -1.33 9.91
C LEU A 246 19.23 0.17 10.00
N ILE A 247 18.21 0.58 10.77
CA ILE A 247 17.91 2.00 11.02
C ILE A 247 19.11 2.69 11.64
N ALA A 248 19.69 2.10 12.68
CA ALA A 248 20.89 2.66 13.33
C ALA A 248 22.11 2.65 12.40
N LYS A 249 22.40 1.50 11.75
CA LYS A 249 23.56 1.32 10.84
C LYS A 249 23.57 2.35 9.71
N TRP A 250 22.44 2.57 9.07
CA TRP A 250 22.34 3.39 7.87
C TRP A 250 21.79 4.78 8.13
N ARG A 251 21.52 5.13 9.40
CA ARG A 251 20.91 6.40 9.83
C ARG A 251 19.65 6.71 9.02
N VAL A 252 18.74 5.72 8.96
CA VAL A 252 17.50 5.83 8.22
C VAL A 252 16.69 7.04 8.67
N THR A 253 16.22 7.83 7.72
CA THR A 253 15.46 9.05 7.98
C THR A 253 13.98 8.92 7.70
N ASN A 254 13.60 7.98 6.84
CA ASN A 254 12.20 7.75 6.54
C ASN A 254 11.88 6.26 6.27
N ALA A 255 10.65 5.88 6.54
CA ALA A 255 10.12 4.56 6.26
C ALA A 255 8.65 4.66 5.87
N PHE A 256 8.24 3.90 4.84
CA PHE A 256 6.82 3.66 4.56
C PHE A 256 6.42 2.30 5.14
N THR A 257 5.28 2.28 5.84
CA THR A 257 4.83 1.09 6.54
C THR A 257 3.30 1.05 6.70
N VAL A 258 2.80 0.07 7.45
CA VAL A 258 1.39 -0.06 7.85
C VAL A 258 1.29 -0.02 9.38
N PRO A 259 0.14 0.35 9.95
CA PRO A 259 -0.03 0.47 11.40
C PRO A 259 0.44 -0.74 12.20
N THR A 260 0.16 -1.95 11.71
CA THR A 260 0.60 -3.20 12.36
C THR A 260 2.12 -3.30 12.47
N ILE A 261 2.86 -2.88 11.44
CA ILE A 261 4.33 -2.89 11.48
C ILE A 261 4.86 -1.81 12.42
N VAL A 262 4.25 -0.61 12.44
CA VAL A 262 4.62 0.41 13.44
C VAL A 262 4.48 -0.15 14.85
N LYS A 263 3.35 -0.80 15.14
CA LYS A 263 3.09 -1.45 16.44
C LYS A 263 4.17 -2.49 16.77
N LEU A 264 4.44 -3.42 15.87
CA LEU A 264 5.46 -4.45 16.05
C LEU A 264 6.86 -3.86 16.30
N LEU A 265 7.20 -2.78 15.61
CA LEU A 265 8.48 -2.09 15.81
C LEU A 265 8.58 -1.45 17.20
N VAL A 266 7.58 -0.70 17.62
CA VAL A 266 7.65 0.05 18.90
C VAL A 266 7.43 -0.83 20.12
N GLU A 267 6.77 -1.98 19.98
CA GLU A 267 6.59 -2.96 21.06
C GLU A 267 7.80 -3.91 21.19
N HIS A 268 8.68 -3.99 20.18
CA HIS A 268 9.83 -4.88 20.23
C HIS A 268 10.95 -4.30 21.11
N PRO A 269 11.50 -5.09 22.06
CA PRO A 269 12.51 -4.59 23.02
C PRO A 269 13.73 -3.93 22.36
N SER A 270 14.17 -4.40 21.19
CA SER A 270 15.34 -3.89 20.48
C SER A 270 15.22 -2.41 20.05
N VAL A 271 14.04 -1.79 20.12
CA VAL A 271 13.90 -0.34 19.91
C VAL A 271 14.77 0.47 20.87
N HIS A 272 15.01 -0.06 22.07
CA HIS A 272 15.83 0.59 23.10
C HIS A 272 17.33 0.30 22.96
N ASP A 273 17.70 -0.69 22.12
CA ASP A 273 19.09 -1.12 21.93
C ASP A 273 19.77 -0.40 20.77
N HIS A 274 19.01 0.33 19.94
CA HIS A 274 19.49 0.95 18.72
C HIS A 274 19.14 2.43 18.62
N ASP A 275 20.09 3.23 18.13
CA ASP A 275 19.85 4.66 17.84
C ASP A 275 18.92 4.81 16.64
N HIS A 276 17.77 5.42 16.87
CA HIS A 276 16.78 5.75 15.85
C HIS A 276 16.49 7.26 15.77
N SER A 277 17.37 8.07 16.35
CA SER A 277 17.25 9.55 16.36
C SER A 277 17.32 10.20 14.97
N SER A 278 17.76 9.45 13.96
CA SER A 278 17.79 9.89 12.56
C SER A 278 16.42 9.90 11.91
N LEU A 279 15.42 9.16 12.45
CA LEU A 279 14.07 9.10 11.88
C LEU A 279 13.41 10.48 11.90
N ARG A 280 12.92 10.91 10.75
CA ARG A 280 12.13 12.15 10.57
C ARG A 280 10.70 11.86 10.14
N TYR A 281 10.50 10.81 9.35
CA TYR A 281 9.20 10.46 8.79
C TYR A 281 8.95 8.95 8.87
N VAL A 282 8.08 8.53 9.77
CA VAL A 282 7.51 7.18 9.80
C VAL A 282 6.11 7.27 9.21
N ILE A 283 6.04 6.96 7.91
CA ILE A 283 4.83 7.13 7.11
C ILE A 283 4.00 5.85 7.21
N TYR A 284 2.75 5.97 7.65
CA TYR A 284 1.85 4.84 7.75
C TYR A 284 0.54 5.06 6.98
N ALA A 285 0.07 3.99 6.35
CA ALA A 285 -1.14 3.99 5.55
C ALA A 285 -1.72 2.59 5.35
N GLY A 286 -2.79 2.49 4.57
CA GLY A 286 -3.39 1.22 4.13
C GLY A 286 -4.32 0.55 5.12
N ALA A 287 -4.35 1.02 6.38
CA ALA A 287 -5.31 0.67 7.41
C ALA A 287 -5.39 1.82 8.43
N PRO A 288 -6.47 1.93 9.21
CA PRO A 288 -6.52 2.86 10.33
C PRO A 288 -5.50 2.46 11.41
N MET A 289 -4.85 3.46 12.01
CA MET A 289 -4.07 3.27 13.22
C MET A 289 -4.95 3.60 14.42
N TYR A 290 -5.06 2.66 15.34
CA TYR A 290 -5.83 2.89 16.57
C TYR A 290 -5.13 3.88 17.49
N ARG A 291 -5.92 4.66 18.21
CA ARG A 291 -5.41 5.75 19.06
C ARG A 291 -4.37 5.28 20.09
N ALA A 292 -4.60 4.14 20.71
CA ALA A 292 -3.68 3.58 21.70
C ALA A 292 -2.29 3.27 21.08
N ASP A 293 -2.26 2.66 19.89
CA ASP A 293 -1.04 2.33 19.17
C ASP A 293 -0.32 3.61 18.70
N GLN A 294 -1.09 4.63 18.27
CA GLN A 294 -0.55 5.93 17.86
C GLN A 294 0.13 6.66 19.04
N VAL A 295 -0.52 6.68 20.21
CA VAL A 295 0.04 7.27 21.44
C VAL A 295 1.33 6.55 21.85
N GLN A 296 1.34 5.21 21.77
CA GLN A 296 2.54 4.42 22.07
C GLN A 296 3.67 4.72 21.08
N ALA A 297 3.37 4.77 19.79
CA ALA A 297 4.35 5.10 18.77
C ALA A 297 4.95 6.50 18.97
N LEU A 298 4.13 7.51 19.28
CA LEU A 298 4.62 8.86 19.56
C LEU A 298 5.50 8.94 20.81
N LYS A 299 5.20 8.15 21.85
CA LYS A 299 6.05 8.08 23.07
C LYS A 299 7.42 7.49 22.79
N VAL A 300 7.50 6.49 21.90
CA VAL A 300 8.75 5.77 21.60
C VAL A 300 9.56 6.50 20.54
N LEU A 301 8.92 6.94 19.46
CA LEU A 301 9.60 7.48 18.28
C LEU A 301 9.69 9.02 18.27
N GLY A 302 8.91 9.70 19.10
CA GLY A 302 8.75 11.15 19.02
C GLY A 302 7.81 11.59 17.89
N PRO A 303 7.84 12.89 17.50
CA PRO A 303 6.90 13.50 16.55
C PRO A 303 7.31 13.25 15.08
N VAL A 304 7.44 11.97 14.69
CA VAL A 304 7.89 11.55 13.35
C VAL A 304 6.80 10.87 12.52
N LEU A 305 5.61 10.69 13.09
CA LEU A 305 4.51 10.01 12.41
C LEU A 305 3.93 10.87 11.30
N VAL A 306 3.72 10.27 10.13
CA VAL A 306 2.98 10.83 9.01
C VAL A 306 1.92 9.83 8.60
N GLN A 307 0.66 10.24 8.60
CA GLN A 307 -0.41 9.42 8.03
C GLN A 307 -0.77 9.89 6.64
N TYR A 308 -1.10 8.97 5.75
CA TYR A 308 -1.90 9.31 4.59
C TYR A 308 -3.05 8.31 4.41
N PHE A 309 -4.14 8.79 3.82
CA PHE A 309 -5.22 7.97 3.33
C PHE A 309 -5.23 7.96 1.81
N GLY A 310 -5.51 6.79 1.24
CA GLY A 310 -5.70 6.61 -0.18
C GLY A 310 -5.74 5.14 -0.57
N LEU A 311 -6.13 4.91 -1.82
CA LEU A 311 -6.24 3.61 -2.45
C LEU A 311 -5.15 3.45 -3.52
N GLY A 312 -4.98 2.23 -4.03
CA GLY A 312 -4.08 1.95 -5.16
C GLY A 312 -4.41 2.77 -6.39
N GLU A 313 -5.68 2.98 -6.64
CA GLU A 313 -6.26 3.78 -7.73
C GLU A 313 -5.86 5.26 -7.69
N VAL A 314 -5.48 5.76 -6.54
CA VAL A 314 -4.99 7.14 -6.34
C VAL A 314 -3.55 7.14 -5.81
N THR A 315 -2.89 5.98 -5.82
CA THR A 315 -1.51 5.81 -5.32
C THR A 315 -1.29 6.37 -3.90
N GLY A 316 -2.35 6.32 -3.07
CA GLY A 316 -2.31 6.86 -1.71
C GLY A 316 -2.44 8.39 -1.60
N ASN A 317 -2.71 9.11 -2.69
CA ASN A 317 -2.66 10.58 -2.69
C ASN A 317 -4.03 11.24 -2.47
N ILE A 318 -4.77 10.87 -1.41
CA ILE A 318 -6.04 11.53 -1.05
C ILE A 318 -5.80 12.55 0.04
N THR A 319 -5.39 12.11 1.24
CA THR A 319 -5.12 13.04 2.35
C THR A 319 -3.74 12.81 2.96
N VAL A 320 -3.28 13.76 3.75
CA VAL A 320 -2.09 13.69 4.59
C VAL A 320 -2.38 14.26 5.97
N LEU A 321 -1.87 13.61 7.00
CA LEU A 321 -1.76 14.13 8.36
C LEU A 321 -0.27 14.21 8.72
N PRO A 322 0.35 15.40 8.64
CA PRO A 322 1.79 15.60 8.92
C PRO A 322 2.12 15.41 10.41
N PRO A 323 3.42 15.30 10.77
CA PRO A 323 3.85 15.13 12.17
C PRO A 323 3.30 16.19 13.12
N ALA A 324 3.20 17.44 12.69
CA ALA A 324 2.70 18.56 13.50
C ALA A 324 1.22 18.41 13.94
N HIS A 325 0.47 17.51 13.30
CA HIS A 325 -0.93 17.21 13.63
C HIS A 325 -1.09 15.91 14.42
N HIS A 326 0.03 15.26 14.80
CA HIS A 326 0.02 14.12 15.70
C HIS A 326 0.38 14.56 17.11
N SER A 327 -0.38 14.13 18.10
CA SER A 327 -0.09 14.40 19.52
C SER A 327 -0.48 13.18 20.36
N ALA A 328 0.26 12.92 21.43
CA ALA A 328 -0.11 11.94 22.44
C ALA A 328 -1.19 12.49 23.41
N ASP A 329 -1.37 13.81 23.43
CA ASP A 329 -2.43 14.48 24.19
C ASP A 329 -3.71 14.57 23.34
N ASP A 330 -4.80 14.01 23.83
CA ASP A 330 -6.10 14.00 23.16
C ASP A 330 -6.67 15.41 22.96
N ALA A 331 -6.34 16.35 23.85
CA ALA A 331 -6.79 17.74 23.74
C ALA A 331 -6.07 18.52 22.61
N ALA A 332 -4.90 18.05 22.21
CA ALA A 332 -4.08 18.66 21.17
C ALA A 332 -4.15 17.92 19.81
N MET A 333 -5.08 16.97 19.66
CA MET A 333 -5.21 16.17 18.44
C MET A 333 -6.66 16.10 17.95
N ARG A 334 -6.82 16.09 16.63
CA ARG A 334 -8.09 15.74 15.96
C ARG A 334 -8.20 14.23 15.88
N ILE A 335 -8.78 13.62 16.90
CA ILE A 335 -8.87 12.15 17.01
C ILE A 335 -9.72 11.59 15.87
N GLY A 336 -9.21 10.53 15.21
CA GLY A 336 -9.92 9.82 14.15
C GLY A 336 -9.79 10.41 12.74
N THR A 337 -9.20 11.61 12.60
CA THR A 337 -8.96 12.18 11.28
C THR A 337 -7.86 11.41 10.52
N CYS A 338 -8.00 11.32 9.20
CA CYS A 338 -6.93 10.91 8.28
C CYS A 338 -6.26 12.10 7.57
N GLY A 339 -6.46 13.32 8.08
CA GLY A 339 -5.83 14.54 7.59
C GLY A 339 -6.68 15.31 6.58
N PHE A 340 -6.03 16.15 5.82
CA PHE A 340 -6.62 17.04 4.81
C PHE A 340 -6.11 16.70 3.42
N ALA A 341 -6.79 17.21 2.38
CA ALA A 341 -6.47 16.94 0.98
C ALA A 341 -4.99 17.22 0.65
N ARG A 342 -4.34 16.29 -0.05
CA ARG A 342 -2.96 16.46 -0.50
C ARG A 342 -2.86 17.54 -1.57
N THR A 343 -1.70 18.18 -1.64
CA THR A 343 -1.42 19.25 -2.60
C THR A 343 -1.71 18.82 -4.04
N GLY A 344 -2.55 19.58 -4.73
CA GLY A 344 -2.97 19.30 -6.11
C GLY A 344 -4.11 18.27 -6.25
N MET A 345 -4.67 17.79 -5.13
CA MET A 345 -5.84 16.91 -5.11
C MET A 345 -7.05 17.66 -4.56
N GLN A 346 -8.23 17.32 -5.06
CA GLN A 346 -9.49 17.78 -4.51
C GLN A 346 -10.25 16.60 -3.93
N VAL A 347 -10.70 16.73 -2.68
CA VAL A 347 -11.48 15.72 -1.96
C VAL A 347 -12.84 16.32 -1.65
N GLN A 348 -13.88 15.54 -1.85
CA GLN A 348 -15.25 15.93 -1.56
C GLN A 348 -15.99 14.76 -0.92
N VAL A 349 -16.91 15.06 -0.01
CA VAL A 349 -17.87 14.06 0.49
C VAL A 349 -19.20 14.30 -0.22
N GLN A 350 -19.74 13.26 -0.83
CA GLN A 350 -20.91 13.35 -1.73
C GLN A 350 -22.08 12.50 -1.21
N ASP A 351 -23.30 12.98 -1.50
CA ASP A 351 -24.54 12.21 -1.36
C ASP A 351 -24.71 11.18 -2.51
N ALA A 352 -25.81 10.44 -2.50
CA ALA A 352 -26.14 9.45 -3.53
C ALA A 352 -26.29 10.06 -4.94
N GLU A 353 -26.67 11.34 -5.03
CA GLU A 353 -26.85 12.09 -6.26
C GLU A 353 -25.55 12.76 -6.75
N GLY A 354 -24.44 12.63 -6.01
CA GLY A 354 -23.13 13.21 -6.37
C GLY A 354 -22.98 14.69 -5.97
N ARG A 355 -23.83 15.20 -5.11
CA ARG A 355 -23.74 16.58 -4.61
C ARG A 355 -22.88 16.60 -3.35
N ALA A 356 -22.07 17.65 -3.19
CA ALA A 356 -21.31 17.86 -1.98
C ALA A 356 -22.25 18.00 -0.77
N VAL A 357 -21.94 17.27 0.32
CA VAL A 357 -22.68 17.42 1.58
C VAL A 357 -22.04 18.50 2.46
N PRO A 358 -22.82 19.13 3.37
CA PRO A 358 -22.30 20.09 4.35
C PRO A 358 -21.23 19.48 5.27
N ALA A 359 -20.39 20.34 5.85
CA ALA A 359 -19.40 19.91 6.83
C ALA A 359 -20.06 19.17 8.02
N GLY A 360 -19.48 18.03 8.41
CA GLY A 360 -19.98 17.15 9.46
C GLY A 360 -21.00 16.11 9.00
N GLU A 361 -21.55 16.23 7.79
CA GLU A 361 -22.45 15.22 7.24
C GLU A 361 -21.65 14.09 6.56
N THR A 362 -22.12 12.84 6.74
CA THR A 362 -21.50 11.65 6.18
C THR A 362 -22.01 11.39 4.77
N GLY A 363 -21.08 11.07 3.87
CA GLY A 363 -21.34 10.64 2.50
C GLY A 363 -20.17 9.81 1.94
N GLU A 364 -20.20 9.55 0.64
CA GLU A 364 -19.11 8.85 -0.04
C GLU A 364 -17.95 9.81 -0.34
N VAL A 365 -16.72 9.38 -0.03
CA VAL A 365 -15.51 10.15 -0.33
C VAL A 365 -15.22 10.05 -1.82
N ALA A 366 -15.21 11.19 -2.50
CA ALA A 366 -14.90 11.33 -3.92
C ALA A 366 -13.66 12.18 -4.14
N VAL A 367 -12.88 11.86 -5.16
CA VAL A 367 -11.56 12.48 -5.40
C VAL A 367 -11.38 12.84 -6.86
N ILE A 368 -10.79 14.01 -7.13
CA ILE A 368 -10.34 14.41 -8.44
C ILE A 368 -8.93 14.99 -8.35
N GLY A 369 -8.12 14.77 -9.36
CA GLY A 369 -6.75 15.31 -9.42
C GLY A 369 -5.78 14.42 -10.20
N PRO A 370 -4.54 14.90 -10.38
CA PRO A 370 -3.55 14.23 -11.23
C PRO A 370 -3.09 12.86 -10.73
N ALA A 371 -3.33 12.53 -9.45
CA ALA A 371 -2.99 11.22 -8.88
C ALA A 371 -4.06 10.15 -9.11
N VAL A 372 -5.22 10.50 -9.68
CA VAL A 372 -6.28 9.52 -10.01
C VAL A 372 -5.83 8.69 -11.22
N PHE A 373 -6.00 7.38 -11.12
CA PHE A 373 -5.61 6.41 -12.16
C PHE A 373 -6.39 6.59 -13.47
N ALA A 374 -5.87 5.97 -14.54
CA ALA A 374 -6.52 6.04 -15.86
C ALA A 374 -7.71 5.07 -16.02
N GLY A 375 -8.09 4.38 -14.97
CA GLY A 375 -9.14 3.37 -14.96
C GLY A 375 -8.61 1.95 -14.78
N TYR A 376 -9.52 0.97 -14.71
CA TYR A 376 -9.18 -0.45 -14.66
C TYR A 376 -8.98 -1.00 -16.07
N HIS A 377 -7.89 -1.73 -16.27
CA HIS A 377 -7.54 -2.36 -17.54
C HIS A 377 -8.63 -3.35 -17.98
N ASP A 378 -9.09 -3.21 -19.23
CA ASP A 378 -10.11 -4.06 -19.87
C ASP A 378 -11.36 -4.32 -19.00
N ASN A 379 -11.75 -3.35 -18.16
CA ASN A 379 -12.91 -3.51 -17.28
C ASN A 379 -13.87 -2.30 -17.34
N PRO A 380 -14.62 -2.15 -18.44
CA PRO A 380 -15.51 -1.00 -18.64
C PRO A 380 -16.63 -0.92 -17.60
N GLU A 381 -17.12 -2.05 -17.10
CA GLU A 381 -18.16 -2.08 -16.06
C GLU A 381 -17.64 -1.50 -14.73
N ALA A 382 -16.42 -1.92 -14.31
CA ALA A 382 -15.81 -1.37 -13.11
C ALA A 382 -15.49 0.12 -13.28
N ASN A 383 -15.06 0.55 -14.46
CA ASN A 383 -14.79 1.95 -14.76
C ASN A 383 -16.07 2.80 -14.70
N ALA A 384 -17.17 2.33 -15.25
CA ALA A 384 -18.45 3.03 -15.19
C ALA A 384 -18.97 3.21 -13.75
N LYS A 385 -18.67 2.26 -12.87
CA LYS A 385 -19.04 2.33 -11.43
C LYS A 385 -18.08 3.18 -10.61
N ALA A 386 -16.81 3.27 -11.02
CA ALA A 386 -15.77 3.94 -10.25
C ALA A 386 -15.77 5.47 -10.45
N PHE A 387 -16.41 5.98 -11.49
CA PHE A 387 -16.39 7.41 -11.81
C PHE A 387 -17.80 7.99 -11.93
N ARG A 388 -17.97 9.21 -11.40
CA ARG A 388 -19.19 10.01 -11.54
C ARG A 388 -18.78 11.45 -11.84
N ASP A 389 -19.17 11.97 -12.98
CA ASP A 389 -18.90 13.37 -13.41
C ASP A 389 -17.42 13.78 -13.25
N GLY A 390 -16.49 12.86 -13.56
CA GLY A 390 -15.04 13.06 -13.43
C GLY A 390 -14.47 12.81 -12.03
N TRP A 391 -15.30 12.59 -11.02
CA TRP A 391 -14.87 12.20 -9.68
C TRP A 391 -14.65 10.69 -9.59
N PHE A 392 -13.53 10.28 -9.05
CA PHE A 392 -13.30 8.91 -8.64
C PHE A 392 -13.98 8.66 -7.29
N LEU A 393 -14.86 7.67 -7.24
CA LEU A 393 -15.58 7.24 -6.05
C LEU A 393 -14.75 6.20 -5.30
N THR A 394 -14.36 6.51 -4.06
CA THR A 394 -13.44 5.64 -3.32
C THR A 394 -14.10 4.38 -2.74
N GLY A 395 -15.43 4.41 -2.57
CA GLY A 395 -16.19 3.41 -1.83
C GLY A 395 -15.99 3.51 -0.31
N ASP A 396 -15.24 4.49 0.16
CA ASP A 396 -15.10 4.79 1.60
C ASP A 396 -16.12 5.87 1.98
N LEU A 397 -16.74 5.71 3.16
CA LEU A 397 -17.66 6.68 3.74
C LEU A 397 -16.95 7.54 4.79
N GLY A 398 -17.32 8.80 4.87
CA GLY A 398 -16.73 9.72 5.83
C GLY A 398 -17.43 11.07 5.86
N HIS A 399 -16.89 11.98 6.65
CA HIS A 399 -17.28 13.39 6.68
C HIS A 399 -16.04 14.28 6.73
N MET A 400 -16.19 15.52 6.30
CA MET A 400 -15.16 16.54 6.47
C MET A 400 -15.64 17.56 7.50
N ASP A 401 -14.72 18.05 8.33
CA ASP A 401 -15.03 19.19 9.19
C ASP A 401 -14.94 20.53 8.43
N ALA A 402 -15.29 21.62 9.11
CA ALA A 402 -15.29 22.96 8.52
C ALA A 402 -13.88 23.46 8.12
N GLU A 403 -12.83 22.83 8.63
CA GLU A 403 -11.43 23.14 8.32
C GLU A 403 -10.84 22.20 7.26
N GLY A 404 -11.64 21.26 6.71
CA GLY A 404 -11.27 20.38 5.63
C GLY A 404 -10.55 19.10 6.04
N PHE A 405 -10.55 18.74 7.33
CA PHE A 405 -10.04 17.45 7.78
C PHE A 405 -11.07 16.35 7.51
N LEU A 406 -10.60 15.25 6.93
CA LEU A 406 -11.40 14.09 6.60
C LEU A 406 -11.39 13.07 7.75
N TYR A 407 -12.57 12.55 8.05
CA TYR A 407 -12.79 11.47 9.03
C TYR A 407 -13.47 10.32 8.31
N LEU A 408 -12.82 9.17 8.25
CA LEU A 408 -13.40 7.98 7.66
C LEU A 408 -14.28 7.26 8.68
N THR A 409 -15.52 7.01 8.31
CA THR A 409 -16.46 6.30 9.16
C THR A 409 -16.32 4.78 8.96
N ASP A 410 -16.43 4.30 7.73
CA ASP A 410 -16.23 2.90 7.34
C ASP A 410 -16.17 2.77 5.81
N ARG A 411 -16.06 1.51 5.30
CA ARG A 411 -16.37 1.24 3.90
C ARG A 411 -17.87 1.04 3.71
N ALA A 412 -18.40 1.54 2.61
CA ALA A 412 -19.80 1.32 2.25
C ALA A 412 -20.16 -0.18 2.22
N SER A 413 -19.18 -1.05 1.88
CA SER A 413 -19.32 -2.51 1.86
C SER A 413 -19.30 -3.18 3.23
N ASP A 414 -18.82 -2.50 4.26
CA ASP A 414 -18.60 -3.05 5.60
C ASP A 414 -19.65 -2.57 6.62
N MET A 415 -20.32 -1.47 6.30
CA MET A 415 -21.51 -1.01 7.05
C MET A 415 -22.60 -2.08 6.98
N TYR A 416 -23.31 -2.28 8.08
CA TYR A 416 -24.47 -3.17 8.13
C TYR A 416 -25.69 -2.46 8.70
N ILE A 417 -26.88 -2.97 8.39
CA ILE A 417 -28.15 -2.35 8.78
C ILE A 417 -28.81 -3.21 9.86
N SER A 418 -28.89 -2.66 11.07
CA SER A 418 -29.54 -3.32 12.20
C SER A 418 -30.78 -2.52 12.62
N GLY A 419 -31.96 -3.14 12.57
CA GLY A 419 -33.21 -2.49 12.94
C GLY A 419 -33.48 -1.17 12.20
N GLY A 420 -33.05 -1.05 10.94
CA GLY A 420 -33.20 0.15 10.14
C GLY A 420 -32.14 1.24 10.38
N SER A 421 -31.18 0.99 11.26
CA SER A 421 -30.08 1.91 11.53
C SER A 421 -28.79 1.46 10.85
N ASN A 422 -28.08 2.38 10.20
CA ASN A 422 -26.75 2.14 9.69
C ASN A 422 -25.76 2.02 10.85
N ILE A 423 -25.05 0.91 10.91
CA ILE A 423 -24.02 0.63 11.91
C ILE A 423 -22.66 0.60 11.22
N TYR A 424 -21.74 1.37 11.75
CA TYR A 424 -20.37 1.50 11.25
C TYR A 424 -19.43 0.73 12.18
N PRO A 425 -18.97 -0.45 11.78
CA PRO A 425 -18.14 -1.34 12.59
C PRO A 425 -16.91 -0.68 13.21
N ARG A 426 -16.23 0.18 12.48
CA ARG A 426 -15.01 0.85 12.95
C ARG A 426 -15.22 1.64 14.25
N GLU A 427 -16.35 2.32 14.39
CA GLU A 427 -16.67 3.08 15.60
C GLU A 427 -16.70 2.16 16.84
N ILE A 428 -17.21 0.95 16.67
CA ILE A 428 -17.31 -0.05 17.73
C ILE A 428 -15.94 -0.68 17.98
N GLU A 429 -15.21 -1.02 16.93
CA GLU A 429 -13.85 -1.58 17.00
C GLU A 429 -12.90 -0.67 17.78
N GLU A 430 -12.94 0.65 17.51
CA GLU A 430 -12.14 1.64 18.25
C GLU A 430 -12.45 1.67 19.75
N LYS A 431 -13.70 1.43 20.14
CA LYS A 431 -14.06 1.34 21.56
C LYS A 431 -13.59 0.03 22.16
N ILE A 432 -13.81 -1.10 21.50
CA ILE A 432 -13.35 -2.42 21.99
C ILE A 432 -11.84 -2.44 22.20
N LEU A 433 -11.06 -1.85 21.29
CA LEU A 433 -9.59 -1.81 21.38
C LEU A 433 -9.03 -0.90 22.49
N GLN A 434 -9.87 -0.09 23.13
CA GLN A 434 -9.52 0.60 24.39
C GLN A 434 -9.51 -0.35 25.59
N HIS A 435 -10.07 -1.56 25.46
CA HIS A 435 -10.04 -2.54 26.53
C HIS A 435 -8.63 -3.15 26.66
N PRO A 436 -7.99 -3.13 27.85
CA PRO A 436 -6.60 -3.54 28.02
C PRO A 436 -6.33 -5.00 27.65
N GLY A 437 -7.33 -5.86 27.75
CA GLY A 437 -7.26 -7.29 27.40
C GLY A 437 -7.44 -7.61 25.91
N ILE A 438 -7.60 -6.63 25.01
CA ILE A 438 -7.82 -6.85 23.58
C ILE A 438 -6.64 -6.32 22.78
N SER A 439 -6.14 -7.14 21.85
CA SER A 439 -5.03 -6.78 20.95
C SER A 439 -5.47 -6.47 19.53
N GLU A 440 -6.44 -7.22 18.98
CA GLU A 440 -7.02 -7.00 17.65
C GLU A 440 -8.55 -7.20 17.74
N CYS A 441 -9.30 -6.46 16.92
CA CYS A 441 -10.76 -6.59 16.86
C CYS A 441 -11.25 -6.32 15.44
N ALA A 442 -12.30 -7.03 15.04
CA ALA A 442 -13.10 -6.72 13.86
C ALA A 442 -14.57 -6.94 14.18
N VAL A 443 -15.41 -5.98 13.79
CA VAL A 443 -16.87 -6.06 13.93
C VAL A 443 -17.48 -6.21 12.55
N LEU A 444 -18.45 -7.09 12.39
CA LEU A 444 -19.16 -7.30 11.11
C LEU A 444 -20.63 -7.61 11.34
N GLY A 445 -21.48 -7.16 10.42
CA GLY A 445 -22.89 -7.53 10.39
C GLY A 445 -23.07 -8.97 9.93
N MET A 446 -23.87 -9.74 10.64
CA MET A 446 -24.30 -11.08 10.25
C MET A 446 -25.82 -11.11 10.16
N PRO A 447 -26.39 -11.90 9.24
CA PRO A 447 -27.84 -11.98 9.07
C PRO A 447 -28.57 -12.34 10.38
N ASP A 448 -29.64 -11.63 10.69
CA ASP A 448 -30.51 -11.86 11.83
C ASP A 448 -31.99 -11.78 11.40
N PRO A 449 -32.82 -12.76 11.77
CA PRO A 449 -34.21 -12.84 11.31
C PRO A 449 -35.10 -11.72 11.86
N VAL A 450 -34.71 -11.04 12.93
CA VAL A 450 -35.49 -9.97 13.58
C VAL A 450 -35.00 -8.60 13.19
N TRP A 451 -33.68 -8.40 13.17
CA TRP A 451 -33.06 -7.10 12.99
C TRP A 451 -32.49 -6.86 11.58
N GLY A 452 -32.60 -7.85 10.67
CA GLY A 452 -31.95 -7.85 9.36
C GLY A 452 -30.48 -8.25 9.48
N GLU A 453 -29.70 -7.47 10.18
CA GLU A 453 -28.31 -7.82 10.56
C GLU A 453 -28.03 -7.45 12.01
N VAL A 454 -27.11 -8.20 12.64
CA VAL A 454 -26.58 -7.90 13.98
C VAL A 454 -25.06 -7.93 13.98
N GLY A 455 -24.45 -7.12 14.81
CA GLY A 455 -23.00 -7.07 14.95
C GLY A 455 -22.45 -8.29 15.66
N ILE A 456 -21.38 -8.89 15.10
CA ILE A 456 -20.50 -9.85 15.79
C ILE A 456 -19.13 -9.20 15.91
N ALA A 457 -18.58 -9.18 17.12
CA ALA A 457 -17.22 -8.74 17.40
C ALA A 457 -16.30 -9.96 17.47
N VAL A 458 -15.34 -10.06 16.56
CA VAL A 458 -14.25 -11.04 16.62
C VAL A 458 -13.05 -10.37 17.22
N CYS A 459 -12.52 -10.92 18.31
CA CYS A 459 -11.45 -10.32 19.09
C CYS A 459 -10.27 -11.29 19.23
N VAL A 460 -9.05 -10.73 19.30
CA VAL A 460 -7.84 -11.44 19.74
C VAL A 460 -7.45 -10.85 21.09
N ALA A 461 -7.27 -11.70 22.08
CA ALA A 461 -6.91 -11.27 23.43
C ALA A 461 -5.45 -10.88 23.54
N ARG A 462 -5.15 -10.01 24.49
CA ARG A 462 -3.79 -9.70 24.96
C ARG A 462 -3.57 -10.46 26.29
N GLY A 463 -3.02 -11.65 26.22
CA GLY A 463 -2.95 -12.57 27.35
C GLY A 463 -4.25 -13.37 27.52
N ASP A 464 -4.73 -13.54 28.75
CA ASP A 464 -5.97 -14.27 29.00
C ASP A 464 -7.18 -13.53 28.43
N ALA A 465 -8.02 -14.23 27.67
CA ALA A 465 -9.21 -13.64 27.07
C ALA A 465 -10.21 -13.25 28.17
N PRO A 466 -10.76 -12.02 28.17
CA PRO A 466 -11.89 -11.70 29.04
C PRO A 466 -13.12 -12.51 28.62
N GLU A 467 -14.06 -12.71 29.54
CA GLU A 467 -15.35 -13.28 29.19
C GLU A 467 -16.09 -12.34 28.22
N GLY A 468 -16.71 -12.89 27.16
CA GLY A 468 -17.42 -12.12 26.15
C GLY A 468 -18.51 -11.23 26.73
N ALA A 469 -19.25 -11.71 27.74
CA ALA A 469 -20.26 -10.94 28.46
C ALA A 469 -19.65 -9.73 29.19
N ALA A 470 -18.51 -9.92 29.85
CA ALA A 470 -17.82 -8.83 30.56
C ALA A 470 -17.32 -7.74 29.58
N LEU A 471 -16.85 -8.14 28.39
CA LEU A 471 -16.46 -7.17 27.36
C LEU A 471 -17.68 -6.40 26.81
N LEU A 472 -18.82 -7.06 26.63
CA LEU A 472 -20.06 -6.40 26.22
C LEU A 472 -20.55 -5.41 27.30
N ASP A 473 -20.53 -5.80 28.57
CA ASP A 473 -20.90 -4.90 29.68
C ASP A 473 -19.97 -3.68 29.75
N TRP A 474 -18.66 -3.89 29.55
CA TRP A 474 -17.70 -2.80 29.51
C TRP A 474 -17.95 -1.86 28.31
N LEU A 475 -18.33 -2.42 27.16
CA LEU A 475 -18.61 -1.68 25.92
C LEU A 475 -19.93 -0.90 26.03
N ALA A 476 -20.94 -1.41 26.76
CA ALA A 476 -22.25 -0.77 26.93
C ALA A 476 -22.18 0.64 27.53
N ALA A 477 -21.12 0.93 28.30
CA ALA A 477 -20.87 2.28 28.82
C ALA A 477 -20.27 3.24 27.78
N LYS A 478 -19.90 2.77 26.59
CA LYS A 478 -19.11 3.52 25.59
C LYS A 478 -19.81 3.69 24.24
N VAL A 479 -20.78 2.82 23.94
CA VAL A 479 -21.55 2.88 22.68
C VAL A 479 -23.05 2.79 22.96
N PRO A 480 -23.89 3.45 22.16
CA PRO A 480 -25.35 3.34 22.27
C PRO A 480 -25.82 1.88 22.07
N ARG A 481 -26.90 1.51 22.74
CA ARG A 481 -27.43 0.15 22.74
C ARG A 481 -27.70 -0.43 21.34
N TYR A 482 -28.15 0.39 20.39
CA TYR A 482 -28.46 -0.06 19.04
C TYR A 482 -27.21 -0.37 18.20
N LYS A 483 -26.02 0.08 18.64
CA LYS A 483 -24.72 -0.21 18.03
C LYS A 483 -24.01 -1.41 18.67
N MET A 484 -24.53 -1.94 19.77
CA MET A 484 -23.88 -3.02 20.49
C MET A 484 -23.82 -4.30 19.64
N PRO A 485 -22.66 -4.93 19.52
CA PRO A 485 -22.57 -6.28 18.99
C PRO A 485 -23.42 -7.23 19.81
N LYS A 486 -24.08 -8.18 19.17
CA LYS A 486 -24.86 -9.21 19.82
C LYS A 486 -23.98 -10.27 20.48
N THR A 487 -22.83 -10.54 19.86
CA THR A 487 -21.91 -11.62 20.26
C THR A 487 -20.46 -11.15 20.18
N VAL A 488 -19.63 -11.66 21.08
CA VAL A 488 -18.17 -11.56 21.03
C VAL A 488 -17.59 -12.97 20.89
N VAL A 489 -16.67 -13.13 19.93
CA VAL A 489 -15.96 -14.38 19.68
C VAL A 489 -14.45 -14.09 19.83
N PHE A 490 -13.73 -14.98 20.50
CA PHE A 490 -12.28 -14.87 20.65
C PHE A 490 -11.56 -15.89 19.75
N TRP A 491 -10.60 -15.39 18.99
CA TRP A 491 -9.71 -16.20 18.15
C TRP A 491 -8.25 -15.99 18.56
N ASP A 492 -7.39 -16.96 18.26
CA ASP A 492 -5.95 -16.86 18.53
C ASP A 492 -5.26 -15.83 17.64
N ALA A 493 -5.77 -15.65 16.40
CA ALA A 493 -5.25 -14.67 15.45
C ALA A 493 -6.33 -14.27 14.43
N MET A 494 -6.26 -13.03 13.92
CA MET A 494 -7.09 -12.58 12.81
C MET A 494 -6.58 -13.11 11.47
N PRO A 495 -7.47 -13.57 10.56
CA PRO A 495 -7.08 -13.85 9.19
C PRO A 495 -6.67 -12.56 8.48
N LYS A 496 -5.50 -12.61 7.84
CA LYS A 496 -4.92 -11.46 7.12
C LYS A 496 -4.80 -11.79 5.63
N SER A 497 -5.03 -10.78 4.80
CA SER A 497 -4.77 -10.88 3.36
C SER A 497 -3.28 -11.08 3.09
N ALA A 498 -2.91 -11.41 1.84
CA ALA A 498 -1.52 -11.47 1.39
C ALA A 498 -0.72 -10.18 1.67
N TYR A 499 -1.42 -9.06 1.87
CA TYR A 499 -0.85 -7.74 2.20
C TYR A 499 -0.79 -7.45 3.70
N GLY A 500 -1.10 -8.45 4.56
CA GLY A 500 -1.10 -8.29 6.01
C GLY A 500 -2.29 -7.52 6.58
N LYS A 501 -3.31 -7.22 5.76
CA LYS A 501 -4.51 -6.50 6.20
C LYS A 501 -5.57 -7.47 6.71
N ILE A 502 -6.20 -7.13 7.83
CA ILE A 502 -7.43 -7.76 8.30
C ILE A 502 -8.53 -7.39 7.32
N THR A 503 -9.23 -8.38 6.75
CA THR A 503 -10.35 -8.14 5.82
C THR A 503 -11.61 -8.80 6.34
N LYS A 504 -12.69 -8.05 6.43
CA LYS A 504 -13.99 -8.55 6.94
C LYS A 504 -14.53 -9.71 6.11
N LYS A 505 -14.19 -9.76 4.81
CA LYS A 505 -14.55 -10.89 3.95
C LYS A 505 -13.91 -12.21 4.42
N LEU A 506 -12.62 -12.21 4.78
CA LEU A 506 -11.95 -13.41 5.30
C LEU A 506 -12.49 -13.80 6.67
N ILE A 507 -12.75 -12.83 7.54
CA ILE A 507 -13.33 -13.05 8.86
C ILE A 507 -14.73 -13.65 8.73
N ARG A 508 -15.57 -13.13 7.84
CA ARG A 508 -16.91 -13.65 7.59
C ARG A 508 -16.87 -15.11 7.11
N ALA A 509 -15.97 -15.43 6.18
CA ALA A 509 -15.79 -16.79 5.69
C ALA A 509 -15.34 -17.74 6.81
N GLU A 510 -14.43 -17.30 7.66
CA GLU A 510 -13.92 -18.08 8.79
C GLU A 510 -14.98 -18.25 9.89
N LEU A 511 -15.78 -17.21 10.22
CA LEU A 511 -16.91 -17.31 11.15
C LEU A 511 -17.91 -18.39 10.71
N VAL A 512 -18.23 -18.42 9.42
CA VAL A 512 -19.14 -19.43 8.87
C VAL A 512 -18.51 -20.82 8.94
N ALA A 513 -17.23 -20.96 8.59
CA ALA A 513 -16.51 -22.24 8.62
C ALA A 513 -16.38 -22.80 10.03
N ARG A 514 -16.20 -21.97 11.05
CA ARG A 514 -16.13 -22.37 12.47
C ARG A 514 -17.50 -22.62 13.10
N GLY A 515 -18.58 -22.20 12.45
CA GLY A 515 -19.93 -22.26 13.03
C GLY A 515 -20.20 -21.17 14.08
N ASP A 516 -19.30 -20.24 14.26
CA ASP A 516 -19.41 -19.12 15.22
C ASP A 516 -20.53 -18.13 14.83
N ALA A 517 -20.96 -18.17 13.56
CA ALA A 517 -22.05 -17.34 13.03
C ALA A 517 -23.46 -17.86 13.41
N ALA A 518 -23.58 -19.08 13.92
CA ALA A 518 -24.88 -19.75 14.14
C ALA A 518 -25.42 -19.64 15.58
N SER A 519 -24.73 -18.92 16.47
CA SER A 519 -25.13 -18.80 17.89
C SER A 519 -25.96 -17.54 18.11
N GLY A 520 -27.22 -17.58 17.66
CA GLY A 520 -28.15 -16.49 17.93
C GLY A 520 -29.60 -16.88 17.78
#